data_bcc262d37b62efbe949e8015fa617204
#
_entry.id   bcc262d37b62efbe949e8015fa617204
#
_cell.length_a   1.000
_cell.length_b   1.000
_cell.length_c   1.000
_cell.angle_alpha   90.00
_cell.angle_beta   90.00
_cell.angle_gamma   90.00
#
_symmetry.space_group_name_H-M   'P 1'
#
loop_
_entity.id
_entity.type
_entity.pdbx_description
1 polymer ?
#
loop_
_entity_poly.entity_id
_entity_poly.type
_entity_poly.pdbx_seq_one_letter_code
_entity_poly.pdbx_strand_id
1 'polypeptide(L)'
;MQLSGWGRFPRHEVRLSAPREMSEIPALLAQGPLIARGMGRAYGDSAVSRHTLSTRHLNRMIDFDAETGVLVAESGVTLAGIIDAFLPRGWFPMVTPGTRFVSLGGAIAADVHGKNHHGEGSFGTCLDWIDLMRSEEHTSELQSPDHLV
;
A
#
# COMPACT_ATOMS: atom_id res chain seq x y z
N MET A 1 11.06 18.31 -6.88
CA MET A 1 10.35 18.78 -5.67
C MET A 1 10.98 18.17 -4.43
N GLN A 2 10.77 18.74 -3.24
CA GLN A 2 11.29 18.16 -2.00
C GLN A 2 10.31 17.21 -1.33
N LEU A 3 10.77 16.01 -0.96
CA LEU A 3 10.03 15.04 -0.18
C LEU A 3 10.81 14.63 1.08
N SER A 4 10.08 14.18 2.07
CA SER A 4 10.59 13.59 3.32
C SER A 4 9.69 12.45 3.78
N GLY A 5 10.15 11.64 4.72
CA GLY A 5 9.32 10.71 5.47
C GLY A 5 8.41 11.41 6.49
N TRP A 6 7.80 10.64 7.37
CA TRP A 6 6.89 11.12 8.43
C TRP A 6 7.54 12.17 9.35
N GLY A 7 8.81 11.98 9.71
CA GLY A 7 9.57 12.88 10.57
C GLY A 7 9.95 14.23 9.92
N ARG A 8 9.62 14.44 8.63
CA ARG A 8 9.91 15.65 7.86
C ARG A 8 11.40 15.97 7.69
N PHE A 9 12.26 15.05 8.04
CA PHE A 9 13.71 15.11 7.88
C PHE A 9 14.27 13.67 7.70
N PRO A 10 15.30 13.47 6.85
CA PRO A 10 15.85 14.44 5.89
C PRO A 10 14.88 14.80 4.77
N ARG A 11 15.18 15.87 4.04
CA ARG A 11 14.45 16.26 2.81
C ARG A 11 15.31 15.95 1.59
N HIS A 12 14.69 15.39 0.57
CA HIS A 12 15.36 14.97 -0.65
C HIS A 12 14.72 15.65 -1.86
N GLU A 13 15.58 16.14 -2.78
CA GLU A 13 15.12 16.55 -4.11
C GLU A 13 14.78 15.31 -4.93
N VAL A 14 13.55 15.23 -5.42
CA VAL A 14 13.05 14.06 -6.14
C VAL A 14 12.31 14.45 -7.42
N ARG A 15 12.35 13.54 -8.39
CA ARG A 15 11.37 13.48 -9.48
C ARG A 15 10.19 12.64 -8.97
N LEU A 16 9.01 13.24 -8.89
CA LEU A 16 7.78 12.56 -8.48
C LEU A 16 6.94 12.22 -9.72
N SER A 17 6.66 10.93 -9.91
CA SER A 17 5.65 10.44 -10.85
C SER A 17 4.40 10.06 -10.07
N ALA A 18 3.22 10.40 -10.60
CA ALA A 18 1.95 10.13 -9.92
C ALA A 18 0.93 9.56 -10.94
N PRO A 19 1.11 8.28 -11.34
CA PRO A 19 0.23 7.63 -12.30
C PRO A 19 -1.21 7.57 -11.76
N ARG A 20 -2.17 7.62 -12.68
CA ARG A 20 -3.60 7.48 -12.39
C ARG A 20 -4.14 6.10 -12.78
N GLU A 21 -3.39 5.39 -13.63
CA GLU A 21 -3.74 4.06 -14.12
C GLU A 21 -2.57 3.11 -13.92
N MET A 22 -2.86 1.87 -13.56
CA MET A 22 -1.85 0.82 -13.41
C MET A 22 -1.04 0.60 -14.70
N SER A 23 -1.67 0.79 -15.85
CA SER A 23 -1.03 0.65 -17.18
C SER A 23 0.11 1.63 -17.45
N GLU A 24 0.22 2.72 -16.69
CA GLU A 24 1.32 3.69 -16.78
C GLU A 24 2.61 3.20 -16.09
N ILE A 25 2.50 2.26 -15.15
CA ILE A 25 3.62 1.87 -14.28
C ILE A 25 4.76 1.20 -15.06
N PRO A 26 4.52 0.26 -16.02
CA PRO A 26 5.61 -0.37 -16.76
C PRO A 26 6.52 0.63 -17.47
N ALA A 27 5.94 1.68 -18.08
CA ALA A 27 6.71 2.73 -18.71
C ALA A 27 7.55 3.58 -17.74
N LEU A 28 7.09 3.73 -16.49
CA LEU A 28 7.85 4.40 -15.43
C LEU A 28 8.98 3.52 -14.90
N LEU A 29 8.74 2.22 -14.73
CA LEU A 29 9.75 1.24 -14.33
C LEU A 29 10.86 1.12 -15.36
N ALA A 30 10.54 1.18 -16.66
CA ALA A 30 11.52 1.16 -17.74
C ALA A 30 12.48 2.37 -17.75
N GLN A 31 12.14 3.47 -17.05
CA GLN A 31 12.99 4.66 -16.95
C GLN A 31 14.10 4.54 -15.90
N GLY A 32 14.18 3.45 -15.18
CA GLY A 32 15.19 3.16 -14.18
C GLY A 32 14.62 2.96 -12.77
N PRO A 33 15.49 2.79 -11.76
CA PRO A 33 15.09 2.52 -10.39
C PRO A 33 14.17 3.60 -9.84
N LEU A 34 13.09 3.18 -9.22
CA LEU A 34 12.17 4.05 -8.50
C LEU A 34 11.72 3.39 -7.19
N ILE A 35 11.16 4.18 -6.28
CA ILE A 35 10.55 3.68 -5.06
C ILE A 35 9.08 4.11 -4.99
N ALA A 36 8.23 3.19 -4.57
CA ALA A 36 6.82 3.49 -4.35
C ALA A 36 6.62 4.28 -3.06
N ARG A 37 5.68 5.23 -3.09
CA ARG A 37 5.29 6.06 -1.95
C ARG A 37 3.77 6.17 -1.87
N GLY A 38 3.21 5.73 -0.76
CA GLY A 38 1.81 5.94 -0.43
C GLY A 38 1.56 7.31 0.21
N MET A 39 1.05 7.33 1.43
CA MET A 39 0.67 8.55 2.16
C MET A 39 1.85 9.25 2.87
N GLY A 40 3.07 8.78 2.68
CA GLY A 40 4.27 9.36 3.29
C GLY A 40 4.36 9.16 4.80
N ARG A 41 3.83 8.04 5.30
CA ARG A 41 3.83 7.69 6.72
C ARG A 41 5.01 6.82 7.12
N ALA A 42 5.88 6.47 6.18
CA ALA A 42 7.10 5.73 6.48
C ALA A 42 8.08 6.57 7.30
N TYR A 43 8.81 5.93 8.21
CA TYR A 43 9.88 6.57 8.94
C TYR A 43 11.15 6.69 8.06
N GLY A 44 11.97 7.68 8.37
CA GLY A 44 13.20 7.93 7.61
C GLY A 44 12.92 8.24 6.14
N ASP A 45 13.70 7.65 5.25
CA ASP A 45 13.68 7.83 3.80
C ASP A 45 13.24 6.58 3.02
N SER A 46 12.72 5.55 3.70
CA SER A 46 12.37 4.25 3.12
C SER A 46 11.36 4.33 1.96
N ALA A 47 10.60 5.42 1.84
CA ALA A 47 9.67 5.67 0.74
C ALA A 47 10.02 6.94 -0.05
N VAL A 48 11.31 7.24 -0.16
CA VAL A 48 11.84 8.40 -0.91
C VAL A 48 13.11 8.00 -1.66
N SER A 49 13.18 8.30 -2.94
CA SER A 49 14.39 8.18 -3.77
C SER A 49 14.42 9.29 -4.82
N ARG A 50 15.51 9.36 -5.60
CA ARG A 50 15.63 10.33 -6.71
C ARG A 50 14.44 10.28 -7.66
N HIS A 51 13.92 9.07 -7.94
CA HIS A 51 12.68 8.87 -8.66
C HIS A 51 11.69 8.18 -7.71
N THR A 52 10.66 8.91 -7.32
CA THR A 52 9.61 8.42 -6.41
C THR A 52 8.29 8.31 -7.18
N LEU A 53 7.61 7.18 -7.05
CA LEU A 53 6.29 6.93 -7.64
C LEU A 53 5.23 7.05 -6.55
N SER A 54 4.37 8.05 -6.67
CA SER A 54 3.22 8.19 -5.77
C SER A 54 2.07 7.28 -6.19
N THR A 55 1.62 6.42 -5.28
CA THR A 55 0.47 5.54 -5.52
C THR A 55 -0.88 6.20 -5.18
N ARG A 56 -0.90 7.46 -4.79
CA ARG A 56 -2.09 8.13 -4.22
C ARG A 56 -3.30 8.18 -5.14
N HIS A 57 -3.10 8.14 -6.47
CA HIS A 57 -4.17 8.14 -7.45
C HIS A 57 -4.59 6.74 -7.89
N LEU A 58 -3.84 5.71 -7.51
CA LEU A 58 -4.21 4.31 -7.70
C LEU A 58 -5.06 3.89 -6.48
N ASN A 59 -6.27 4.38 -6.41
CA ASN A 59 -7.11 4.35 -5.21
C ASN A 59 -8.51 3.78 -5.44
N ARG A 60 -8.67 2.94 -6.45
CA ARG A 60 -9.93 2.27 -6.73
C ARG A 60 -10.13 1.06 -5.81
N MET A 61 -11.32 0.94 -5.25
CA MET A 61 -11.84 -0.30 -4.68
C MET A 61 -12.50 -1.06 -5.82
N ILE A 62 -11.94 -2.22 -6.19
CA ILE A 62 -12.24 -2.91 -7.45
C ILE A 62 -13.41 -3.86 -7.25
N ASP A 63 -13.38 -4.64 -6.17
CA ASP A 63 -14.39 -5.64 -5.86
C ASP A 63 -14.51 -5.87 -4.35
N PHE A 64 -15.67 -6.29 -3.90
CA PHE A 64 -15.92 -6.63 -2.51
C PHE A 64 -16.92 -7.79 -2.40
N ASP A 65 -16.47 -8.88 -1.82
CA ASP A 65 -17.32 -10.00 -1.48
C ASP A 65 -17.95 -9.80 -0.09
N ALA A 66 -19.27 -9.57 -0.07
CA ALA A 66 -20.01 -9.34 1.17
C ALA A 66 -20.28 -10.61 1.99
N GLU A 67 -20.00 -11.80 1.47
CA GLU A 67 -20.11 -13.05 2.22
C GLU A 67 -18.85 -13.35 3.01
N THR A 68 -17.70 -13.10 2.40
CA THR A 68 -16.37 -13.37 2.99
C THR A 68 -15.69 -12.15 3.60
N GLY A 69 -16.09 -10.94 3.20
CA GLY A 69 -15.43 -9.69 3.59
C GLY A 69 -14.13 -9.41 2.83
N VAL A 70 -13.85 -10.11 1.74
CA VAL A 70 -12.65 -9.91 0.94
C VAL A 70 -12.82 -8.67 0.07
N LEU A 71 -11.89 -7.72 0.20
CA LEU A 71 -11.81 -6.51 -0.62
C LEU A 71 -10.63 -6.61 -1.58
N VAL A 72 -10.89 -6.38 -2.86
CA VAL A 72 -9.87 -6.19 -3.89
C VAL A 72 -9.73 -4.69 -4.15
N ALA A 73 -8.54 -4.16 -3.96
CA ALA A 73 -8.31 -2.72 -4.08
C ALA A 73 -6.90 -2.37 -4.56
N GLU A 74 -6.75 -1.21 -5.17
CA GLU A 74 -5.46 -0.67 -5.56
C GLU A 74 -4.64 -0.21 -4.34
N SER A 75 -3.33 -0.20 -4.49
CA SER A 75 -2.36 0.07 -3.41
C SER A 75 -2.46 1.45 -2.76
N GLY A 76 -3.02 2.44 -3.46
CA GLY A 76 -3.21 3.80 -2.95
C GLY A 76 -4.49 4.02 -2.14
N VAL A 77 -5.40 3.04 -2.10
CA VAL A 77 -6.56 3.09 -1.21
C VAL A 77 -6.07 3.22 0.22
N THR A 78 -6.68 4.11 1.01
CA THR A 78 -6.32 4.30 2.41
C THR A 78 -7.20 3.48 3.34
N LEU A 79 -6.69 3.12 4.51
CA LEU A 79 -7.53 2.50 5.54
C LEU A 79 -8.69 3.41 5.96
N ALA A 80 -8.48 4.74 5.94
CA ALA A 80 -9.57 5.69 6.15
C ALA A 80 -10.69 5.51 5.13
N GLY A 81 -10.35 5.43 3.83
CA GLY A 81 -11.34 5.21 2.77
C GLY A 81 -12.07 3.88 2.91
N ILE A 82 -11.36 2.81 3.30
CA ILE A 82 -11.96 1.50 3.56
C ILE A 82 -12.95 1.60 4.73
N ILE A 83 -12.53 2.19 5.84
CA ILE A 83 -13.40 2.36 7.03
C ILE A 83 -14.64 3.18 6.68
N ASP A 84 -14.46 4.32 6.01
CA ASP A 84 -15.56 5.23 5.67
C ASP A 84 -16.58 4.55 4.72
N ALA A 85 -16.11 3.67 3.81
CA ALA A 85 -16.98 2.94 2.88
C ALA A 85 -17.69 1.74 3.53
N PHE A 86 -17.04 1.00 4.41
CA PHE A 86 -17.51 -0.32 4.85
C PHE A 86 -18.01 -0.36 6.28
N LEU A 87 -17.60 0.55 7.18
CA LEU A 87 -18.13 0.60 8.54
C LEU A 87 -19.66 0.76 8.59
N PRO A 88 -20.31 1.59 7.76
CA PRO A 88 -21.77 1.67 7.72
C PRO A 88 -22.44 0.38 7.24
N ARG A 89 -21.69 -0.52 6.62
CA ARG A 89 -22.16 -1.82 6.11
C ARG A 89 -21.83 -2.98 7.06
N GLY A 90 -21.31 -2.68 8.26
CA GLY A 90 -20.98 -3.68 9.27
C GLY A 90 -19.60 -4.32 9.13
N TRP A 91 -18.71 -3.77 8.29
CA TRP A 91 -17.36 -4.29 8.07
C TRP A 91 -16.30 -3.36 8.60
N PHE A 92 -15.22 -3.94 9.11
CA PHE A 92 -14.07 -3.20 9.64
C PHE A 92 -12.77 -3.95 9.38
N PRO A 93 -11.65 -3.27 9.07
CA PRO A 93 -10.36 -3.93 8.85
C PRO A 93 -9.93 -4.72 10.10
N MET A 94 -9.50 -5.97 9.90
CA MET A 94 -9.07 -6.85 10.99
C MET A 94 -7.86 -6.28 11.73
N VAL A 95 -6.92 -5.67 11.01
CA VAL A 95 -5.72 -5.03 11.58
C VAL A 95 -5.76 -3.54 11.30
N THR A 96 -5.59 -2.73 12.36
CA THR A 96 -5.56 -1.26 12.28
C THR A 96 -4.32 -0.72 12.96
N PRO A 97 -3.38 -0.09 12.22
CA PRO A 97 -2.22 0.57 12.81
C PRO A 97 -2.60 1.84 13.56
N GLY A 98 -1.63 2.54 14.14
CA GLY A 98 -1.83 3.75 14.94
C GLY A 98 -2.46 4.94 14.20
N THR A 99 -2.61 4.85 12.88
CA THR A 99 -3.29 5.85 12.05
C THR A 99 -4.04 5.20 10.90
N ARG A 100 -5.23 5.71 10.57
CA ARG A 100 -5.99 5.29 9.40
C ARG A 100 -5.52 5.95 8.09
N PHE A 101 -4.64 6.92 8.16
CA PHE A 101 -4.14 7.67 7.00
C PHE A 101 -2.89 7.00 6.37
N VAL A 102 -2.89 5.70 6.32
CA VAL A 102 -1.91 4.88 5.58
C VAL A 102 -2.56 4.31 4.33
N SER A 103 -1.78 4.15 3.27
CA SER A 103 -2.26 3.45 2.07
C SER A 103 -2.19 1.94 2.26
N LEU A 104 -3.05 1.21 1.54
CA LEU A 104 -3.08 -0.24 1.57
C LEU A 104 -1.71 -0.85 1.21
N GLY A 105 -1.10 -0.40 0.10
CA GLY A 105 0.24 -0.85 -0.28
C GLY A 105 1.31 -0.53 0.76
N GLY A 106 1.22 0.63 1.44
CA GLY A 106 2.13 0.97 2.53
C GLY A 106 1.91 0.12 3.78
N ALA A 107 0.67 -0.20 4.10
CA ALA A 107 0.33 -1.08 5.22
C ALA A 107 0.87 -2.51 5.00
N ILE A 108 0.76 -3.02 3.77
CA ILE A 108 1.29 -4.32 3.36
C ILE A 108 2.82 -4.31 3.40
N ALA A 109 3.46 -3.33 2.74
CA ALA A 109 4.91 -3.27 2.62
C ALA A 109 5.64 -3.14 3.96
N ALA A 110 5.02 -2.49 4.94
CA ALA A 110 5.56 -2.36 6.30
C ALA A 110 5.04 -3.41 7.27
N ASP A 111 4.17 -4.32 6.80
CA ASP A 111 3.49 -5.32 7.63
C ASP A 111 2.99 -4.72 8.95
N VAL A 112 2.22 -3.65 8.83
CA VAL A 112 1.80 -2.86 9.99
C VAL A 112 0.97 -3.67 10.97
N HIS A 113 1.06 -3.33 12.24
CA HIS A 113 0.26 -3.92 13.30
C HIS A 113 -0.39 -2.84 14.17
N GLY A 114 -1.40 -3.21 14.91
CA GLY A 114 -2.09 -2.33 15.84
C GLY A 114 -1.95 -2.80 17.29
N LYS A 115 -2.71 -2.18 18.17
CA LYS A 115 -2.76 -2.54 19.60
C LYS A 115 -3.37 -3.92 19.84
N ASN A 116 -4.09 -4.46 18.86
CA ASN A 116 -4.71 -5.80 18.88
C ASN A 116 -3.80 -6.90 18.33
N HIS A 117 -2.52 -6.64 18.06
CA HIS A 117 -1.60 -7.57 17.39
C HIS A 117 -1.39 -8.89 18.13
N HIS A 118 -1.60 -8.94 19.43
CA HIS A 118 -1.49 -10.17 20.20
C HIS A 118 -2.57 -11.23 19.85
N GLY A 119 -3.74 -10.77 19.37
CA GLY A 119 -4.82 -11.64 18.91
C GLY A 119 -4.90 -11.73 17.40
N GLU A 120 -4.83 -10.59 16.72
CA GLU A 120 -5.11 -10.47 15.27
C GLU A 120 -3.84 -10.53 14.40
N GLY A 121 -2.65 -10.41 15.00
CA GLY A 121 -1.39 -10.40 14.26
C GLY A 121 -1.09 -9.10 13.53
N SER A 122 -0.30 -9.20 12.46
CA SER A 122 0.07 -8.08 11.59
C SER A 122 -0.79 -8.04 10.33
N PHE A 123 -0.62 -7.00 9.51
CA PHE A 123 -1.43 -6.80 8.30
C PHE A 123 -1.31 -7.95 7.29
N GLY A 124 -0.14 -8.59 7.23
CA GLY A 124 0.09 -9.76 6.38
C GLY A 124 -0.84 -10.95 6.68
N THR A 125 -1.34 -11.08 7.91
CA THR A 125 -2.25 -12.17 8.28
C THR A 125 -3.64 -12.06 7.68
N CYS A 126 -4.03 -10.87 7.19
CA CYS A 126 -5.33 -10.65 6.54
C CYS A 126 -5.21 -10.46 5.02
N LEU A 127 -4.08 -10.84 4.43
CA LEU A 127 -3.87 -10.82 2.99
C LEU A 127 -4.17 -12.20 2.39
N ASP A 128 -5.01 -12.23 1.36
CA ASP A 128 -5.22 -13.42 0.54
C ASP A 128 -4.23 -13.48 -0.62
N TRP A 129 -4.02 -12.36 -1.30
CA TRP A 129 -3.05 -12.25 -2.39
C TRP A 129 -2.66 -10.80 -2.65
N ILE A 130 -1.54 -10.60 -3.33
CA ILE A 130 -1.14 -9.32 -3.91
C ILE A 130 -0.64 -9.52 -5.34
N ASP A 131 -0.86 -8.51 -6.18
CA ASP A 131 -0.24 -8.39 -7.49
C ASP A 131 0.92 -7.39 -7.38
N LEU A 132 2.14 -7.88 -7.58
CA LEU A 132 3.36 -7.11 -7.39
C LEU A 132 4.05 -6.84 -8.72
N MET A 133 4.13 -5.56 -9.10
CA MET A 133 4.86 -5.13 -10.28
C MET A 133 6.29 -4.75 -9.93
N ARG A 134 7.27 -5.38 -10.59
CA ARG A 134 8.71 -5.15 -10.38
C ARG A 134 9.37 -4.67 -11.66
N SER A 135 10.56 -4.09 -11.54
CA SER A 135 11.39 -3.64 -12.68
C SER A 135 11.96 -4.79 -13.53
N GLU A 136 12.05 -5.98 -12.95
CA GLU A 136 12.37 -7.21 -13.67
C GLU A 136 11.06 -7.76 -14.24
N GLU A 137 11.01 -8.16 -15.50
CA GLU A 137 9.81 -8.43 -16.32
C GLU A 137 8.84 -9.52 -15.78
N HIS A 138 8.80 -9.75 -14.49
CA HIS A 138 7.96 -10.75 -13.85
C HIS A 138 6.98 -10.14 -12.86
N THR A 139 5.69 -10.28 -13.16
CA THR A 139 4.61 -10.18 -12.19
C THR A 139 4.69 -11.42 -11.30
N SER A 140 4.89 -11.25 -9.99
CA SER A 140 4.81 -12.36 -9.03
C SER A 140 3.56 -12.20 -8.19
N GLU A 141 2.72 -13.21 -8.18
CA GLU A 141 1.63 -13.35 -7.22
C GLU A 141 2.21 -13.92 -5.91
N LEU A 142 2.02 -13.20 -4.81
CA LEU A 142 2.28 -13.73 -3.48
C LEU A 142 0.94 -14.19 -2.91
N GLN A 143 0.79 -15.50 -2.79
CA GLN A 143 -0.37 -16.10 -2.13
C GLN A 143 -0.22 -16.01 -0.60
N SER A 144 -1.36 -16.15 0.11
CA SER A 144 -1.42 -16.17 1.57
C SER A 144 -0.36 -17.12 2.18
N PRO A 145 0.19 -16.81 3.37
CA PRO A 145 1.20 -17.64 4.07
C PRO A 145 0.82 -19.12 4.23
N ASP A 146 -0.45 -19.44 4.20
CA ASP A 146 -0.93 -20.84 4.32
C ASP A 146 -0.56 -21.73 3.12
N HIS A 147 0.01 -21.17 2.06
CA HIS A 147 0.48 -21.89 0.87
C HIS A 147 2.00 -21.80 0.65
N LEU A 148 2.73 -21.19 1.58
CA LEU A 148 4.20 -21.25 1.61
C LEU A 148 4.62 -22.49 2.38
N VAL A 149 4.75 -23.60 1.66
CA VAL A 149 5.46 -24.80 2.15
C VAL A 149 6.90 -24.73 1.69
#